data_42695971675a5a10ea680178f8a2e308
#
_entry.id   42695971675a5a10ea680178f8a2e308
#
_cell.length_a   1.000
_cell.length_b   1.000
_cell.length_c   1.000
_cell.angle_alpha   90.00
_cell.angle_beta   90.00
_cell.angle_gamma   90.00
#
_symmetry.space_group_name_H-M   'P 1'
#
loop_
_entity.id
_entity.type
_entity.pdbx_description
1 polymer ?
#
loop_
_entity_poly.entity_id
_entity_poly.type
_entity_poly.pdbx_seq_one_letter_code
_entity_poly.pdbx_strand_id
1 'polypeptide(L)'
;MFHPLRVRETERLTDDAVAVTFDVPPELRAAFRHTPGQHIALRRTVDGQEVRRTYSICTPATDEPVLRVGIRLIEEGAFSTYAFKELAVGDTVEVMPPAGRFTLEPRPGHFVGIVGGSGITPVLSIVSTLLAQEPDARFCLIRSDRTAASTMFLEEVADLKDRCPQRFQLIPVLSREEQQAGLPSGRLDEDRLRSLLPALLTVESVDGWFLCGPFGLVQGAERALRSLKVPRSRIHEEIFHVDNGAAAAPPVPAASAPAHSTVTATLDGRSGNWPVHDGESLLDAVLRNRADAPYACKGGVCGTCRAFLVSGKIRMDRNFALEADEVDAGYVLACQSHPVTEKVELDFDR
;
A
#
# COMPACT_ATOMS: atom_id res chain seq x y z
N MET A 1 -4.83 -1.97 -17.70
CA MET A 1 -6.20 -2.41 -18.11
C MET A 1 -6.83 -3.23 -16.98
N PHE A 2 -8.16 -3.14 -16.75
CA PHE A 2 -8.88 -3.98 -15.81
C PHE A 2 -9.33 -5.27 -16.47
N HIS A 3 -9.30 -6.37 -15.71
CA HIS A 3 -9.74 -7.70 -16.14
C HIS A 3 -10.84 -8.21 -15.20
N PRO A 4 -11.93 -8.77 -15.73
CA PRO A 4 -12.96 -9.37 -14.89
C PRO A 4 -12.44 -10.69 -14.31
N LEU A 5 -12.28 -10.76 -12.99
CA LEU A 5 -11.93 -11.98 -12.29
C LEU A 5 -13.08 -12.47 -11.42
N ARG A 6 -13.29 -13.77 -11.41
CA ARG A 6 -14.32 -14.41 -10.59
C ARG A 6 -13.81 -14.59 -9.15
N VAL A 7 -14.66 -14.33 -8.19
CA VAL A 7 -14.41 -14.64 -6.78
C VAL A 7 -14.48 -16.14 -6.58
N ARG A 8 -13.37 -16.75 -6.19
CA ARG A 8 -13.24 -18.18 -5.90
C ARG A 8 -13.64 -18.49 -4.47
N GLU A 9 -13.26 -17.60 -3.54
CA GLU A 9 -13.45 -17.82 -2.11
C GLU A 9 -13.58 -16.50 -1.37
N THR A 10 -14.41 -16.49 -0.33
CA THR A 10 -14.50 -15.41 0.65
C THR A 10 -14.41 -16.04 2.05
N GLU A 11 -13.55 -15.49 2.91
CA GLU A 11 -13.30 -15.99 4.25
C GLU A 11 -13.38 -14.85 5.27
N ARG A 12 -14.10 -15.08 6.37
CA ARG A 12 -14.13 -14.12 7.49
C ARG A 12 -12.86 -14.27 8.32
N LEU A 13 -12.06 -13.21 8.36
CA LEU A 13 -10.83 -13.17 9.16
C LEU A 13 -11.10 -12.66 10.58
N THR A 14 -11.99 -11.68 10.70
CA THR A 14 -12.40 -11.04 11.97
C THR A 14 -13.82 -10.49 11.82
N ASP A 15 -14.38 -9.94 12.90
CA ASP A 15 -15.70 -9.29 12.86
C ASP A 15 -15.77 -8.08 11.90
N ASP A 16 -14.62 -7.53 11.53
CA ASP A 16 -14.51 -6.36 10.65
C ASP A 16 -13.60 -6.59 9.43
N ALA A 17 -13.23 -7.84 9.10
CA ALA A 17 -12.35 -8.11 7.98
C ALA A 17 -12.69 -9.40 7.23
N VAL A 18 -12.48 -9.39 5.91
CA VAL A 18 -12.69 -10.53 5.00
C VAL A 18 -11.47 -10.72 4.10
N ALA A 19 -11.11 -11.96 3.81
CA ALA A 19 -10.21 -12.29 2.72
C ALA A 19 -11.01 -12.67 1.48
N VAL A 20 -10.54 -12.24 0.31
CA VAL A 20 -11.14 -12.55 -0.99
C VAL A 20 -10.07 -13.13 -1.89
N THR A 21 -10.35 -14.32 -2.42
CA THR A 21 -9.49 -15.01 -3.38
C THR A 21 -10.14 -15.00 -4.76
N PHE A 22 -9.38 -14.66 -5.78
CA PHE A 22 -9.84 -14.60 -7.17
C PHE A 22 -9.31 -15.77 -7.99
N ASP A 23 -10.13 -16.26 -8.93
CA ASP A 23 -9.68 -17.15 -9.98
C ASP A 23 -8.94 -16.33 -11.04
N VAL A 24 -7.69 -16.70 -11.30
CA VAL A 24 -6.89 -16.11 -12.37
C VAL A 24 -6.88 -17.07 -13.56
N PRO A 25 -7.55 -16.75 -14.68
CA PRO A 25 -7.56 -17.59 -15.87
C PRO A 25 -6.14 -17.86 -16.39
N PRO A 26 -5.88 -19.02 -17.00
CA PRO A 26 -4.53 -19.39 -17.48
C PRO A 26 -3.88 -18.33 -18.38
N GLU A 27 -4.67 -17.71 -19.25
CA GLU A 27 -4.21 -16.65 -20.17
C GLU A 27 -3.81 -15.34 -19.48
N LEU A 28 -4.28 -15.11 -18.25
CA LEU A 28 -3.96 -13.93 -17.45
C LEU A 28 -2.88 -14.19 -16.39
N ARG A 29 -2.45 -15.43 -16.18
CA ARG A 29 -1.47 -15.76 -15.12
C ARG A 29 -0.20 -14.95 -15.24
N ALA A 30 0.31 -14.75 -16.46
CA ALA A 30 1.52 -13.93 -16.65
C ALA A 30 1.33 -12.48 -16.23
N ALA A 31 0.15 -11.88 -16.51
CA ALA A 31 -0.18 -10.51 -16.14
C ALA A 31 -0.42 -10.35 -14.62
N PHE A 32 -0.84 -11.42 -13.93
CA PHE A 32 -1.12 -11.42 -12.50
C PHE A 32 0.00 -12.04 -11.64
N ARG A 33 1.17 -12.37 -12.21
CA ARG A 33 2.36 -12.62 -11.42
C ARG A 33 2.72 -11.37 -10.63
N HIS A 34 3.09 -11.53 -9.38
CA HIS A 34 3.40 -10.41 -8.51
C HIS A 34 4.75 -10.59 -7.81
N THR A 35 5.39 -9.48 -7.52
CA THR A 35 6.48 -9.41 -6.55
C THR A 35 5.86 -9.30 -5.15
N PRO A 36 6.40 -10.00 -4.13
CA PRO A 36 5.82 -9.98 -2.80
C PRO A 36 5.76 -8.55 -2.24
N GLY A 37 4.59 -8.18 -1.71
CA GLY A 37 4.28 -6.85 -1.21
C GLY A 37 3.48 -5.96 -2.17
N GLN A 38 3.34 -6.34 -3.44
CA GLN A 38 2.49 -5.61 -4.40
C GLN A 38 1.01 -5.66 -4.04
N HIS A 39 0.26 -4.73 -4.60
CA HIS A 39 -1.19 -4.63 -4.47
C HIS A 39 -1.90 -4.73 -5.82
N ILE A 40 -3.20 -4.97 -5.79
CA ILE A 40 -4.11 -4.87 -6.93
C ILE A 40 -5.11 -3.75 -6.70
N ALA A 41 -5.60 -3.12 -7.77
CA ALA A 41 -6.73 -2.22 -7.71
C ALA A 41 -8.00 -2.98 -8.10
N LEU A 42 -9.01 -2.89 -7.26
CA LEU A 42 -10.35 -3.42 -7.49
C LEU A 42 -11.28 -2.28 -7.89
N ARG A 43 -12.14 -2.51 -8.89
CA ARG A 43 -13.07 -1.54 -9.42
C ARG A 43 -14.52 -2.07 -9.39
N ARG A 44 -15.43 -1.19 -9.02
CA ARG A 44 -16.87 -1.42 -9.07
C ARG A 44 -17.62 -0.11 -9.35
N THR A 45 -18.79 -0.21 -9.98
CA THR A 45 -19.73 0.90 -10.05
C THR A 45 -20.71 0.82 -8.87
N VAL A 46 -20.82 1.90 -8.11
CA VAL A 46 -21.76 2.07 -6.99
C VAL A 46 -22.58 3.32 -7.28
N ASP A 47 -23.90 3.21 -7.33
CA ASP A 47 -24.83 4.33 -7.61
C ASP A 47 -24.44 5.14 -8.87
N GLY A 48 -24.00 4.45 -9.91
CA GLY A 48 -23.56 5.06 -11.17
C GLY A 48 -22.17 5.71 -11.12
N GLN A 49 -21.48 5.66 -10.00
CA GLN A 49 -20.12 6.17 -9.83
C GLN A 49 -19.10 5.04 -9.76
N GLU A 50 -18.00 5.21 -10.48
CA GLU A 50 -16.89 4.26 -10.42
C GLU A 50 -16.11 4.43 -9.11
N VAL A 51 -15.97 3.33 -8.37
CA VAL A 51 -15.16 3.26 -7.14
C VAL A 51 -14.00 2.31 -7.37
N ARG A 52 -12.78 2.82 -7.20
CA ARG A 52 -11.54 2.01 -7.25
C ARG A 52 -10.87 2.03 -5.88
N ARG A 53 -10.35 0.87 -5.42
CA ARG A 53 -9.57 0.76 -4.17
C ARG A 53 -8.45 -0.24 -4.36
N THR A 54 -7.31 0.07 -3.74
CA THR A 54 -6.14 -0.84 -3.71
C THR A 54 -6.19 -1.73 -2.48
N TYR A 55 -5.80 -2.99 -2.69
CA TYR A 55 -5.62 -3.97 -1.63
C TYR A 55 -4.35 -4.77 -1.90
N SER A 56 -3.49 -4.86 -0.89
CA SER A 56 -2.25 -5.60 -1.00
C SER A 56 -2.50 -7.09 -1.08
N ILE A 57 -1.76 -7.77 -1.95
CA ILE A 57 -1.77 -9.22 -2.09
C ILE A 57 -1.15 -9.82 -0.83
N CYS A 58 -1.82 -10.80 -0.21
CA CYS A 58 -1.38 -11.41 1.05
C CYS A 58 -0.83 -12.82 0.90
N THR A 59 -0.85 -13.38 -0.31
CA THR A 59 -0.29 -14.70 -0.64
C THR A 59 1.17 -14.60 -1.05
N PRO A 60 1.96 -15.69 -0.88
CA PRO A 60 3.33 -15.73 -1.39
C PRO A 60 3.37 -15.62 -2.91
N ALA A 61 4.42 -15.00 -3.43
CA ALA A 61 4.68 -14.93 -4.86
C ALA A 61 5.19 -16.28 -5.36
N THR A 62 4.48 -16.87 -6.31
CA THR A 62 4.78 -18.17 -6.92
C THR A 62 4.56 -18.10 -8.42
N ASP A 63 5.04 -19.11 -9.16
CA ASP A 63 4.80 -19.22 -10.60
C ASP A 63 3.32 -19.38 -10.96
N GLU A 64 2.55 -20.01 -10.09
CA GLU A 64 1.09 -20.08 -10.17
C GLU A 64 0.48 -19.09 -9.18
N PRO A 65 0.12 -17.86 -9.62
CA PRO A 65 -0.33 -16.83 -8.70
C PRO A 65 -1.68 -17.20 -8.07
N VAL A 66 -1.69 -17.24 -6.74
CA VAL A 66 -2.92 -17.24 -5.96
C VAL A 66 -3.22 -15.80 -5.58
N LEU A 67 -4.21 -15.19 -6.20
CA LEU A 67 -4.55 -13.79 -6.00
C LEU A 67 -5.55 -13.66 -4.84
N ARG A 68 -5.05 -13.38 -3.64
CA ARG A 68 -5.86 -13.20 -2.43
C ARG A 68 -5.52 -11.87 -1.76
N VAL A 69 -6.53 -11.13 -1.34
CA VAL A 69 -6.40 -9.86 -0.62
C VAL A 69 -7.18 -9.88 0.68
N GLY A 70 -6.70 -9.14 1.68
CA GLY A 70 -7.42 -8.90 2.94
C GLY A 70 -8.05 -7.52 2.94
N ILE A 71 -9.37 -7.46 3.19
CA ILE A 71 -10.16 -6.23 3.17
C ILE A 71 -10.74 -6.00 4.57
N ARG A 72 -10.34 -4.91 5.22
CA ARG A 72 -10.95 -4.46 6.48
C ARG A 72 -12.08 -3.47 6.17
N LEU A 73 -13.19 -3.63 6.87
CA LEU A 73 -14.32 -2.72 6.81
C LEU A 73 -13.88 -1.34 7.32
N ILE A 74 -14.08 -0.33 6.50
CA ILE A 74 -13.89 1.07 6.84
C ILE A 74 -15.28 1.69 6.95
N GLU A 75 -15.53 2.45 8.01
CA GLU A 75 -16.77 3.16 8.19
C GLU A 75 -17.02 4.09 6.99
N GLU A 76 -18.23 4.04 6.43
CA GLU A 76 -18.62 4.74 5.19
C GLU A 76 -17.80 4.38 3.92
N GLY A 77 -16.95 3.37 4.00
CA GLY A 77 -16.15 2.91 2.89
C GLY A 77 -16.97 2.11 1.87
N ALA A 78 -17.34 2.70 0.74
CA ALA A 78 -18.23 2.09 -0.26
C ALA A 78 -17.77 0.70 -0.72
N PHE A 79 -16.48 0.53 -1.07
CA PHE A 79 -15.96 -0.76 -1.53
C PHE A 79 -15.78 -1.77 -0.40
N SER A 80 -15.23 -1.36 0.75
CA SER A 80 -14.99 -2.26 1.88
C SER A 80 -16.30 -2.77 2.49
N THR A 81 -17.34 -1.92 2.53
CA THR A 81 -18.69 -2.33 2.97
C THR A 81 -19.28 -3.38 2.03
N TYR A 82 -19.19 -3.17 0.72
CA TYR A 82 -19.61 -4.14 -0.26
C TYR A 82 -18.86 -5.47 -0.12
N ALA A 83 -17.53 -5.42 -0.10
CA ALA A 83 -16.71 -6.62 0.01
C ALA A 83 -17.01 -7.42 1.28
N PHE A 84 -17.31 -6.74 2.37
CA PHE A 84 -17.61 -7.37 3.64
C PHE A 84 -19.04 -7.91 3.75
N LYS A 85 -20.04 -7.23 3.17
CA LYS A 85 -21.46 -7.55 3.37
C LYS A 85 -22.10 -8.30 2.21
N GLU A 86 -21.67 -8.07 0.98
CA GLU A 86 -22.41 -8.47 -0.21
C GLU A 86 -21.60 -9.39 -1.14
N LEU A 87 -20.26 -9.22 -1.22
CA LEU A 87 -19.43 -9.96 -2.16
C LEU A 87 -19.46 -11.46 -1.87
N ALA A 88 -19.87 -12.25 -2.85
CA ALA A 88 -20.05 -13.68 -2.72
C ALA A 88 -19.17 -14.47 -3.70
N VAL A 89 -18.96 -15.75 -3.39
CA VAL A 89 -18.32 -16.71 -4.31
C VAL A 89 -19.11 -16.78 -5.62
N GLY A 90 -18.40 -16.64 -6.72
CA GLY A 90 -18.98 -16.63 -8.08
C GLY A 90 -19.22 -15.24 -8.64
N ASP A 91 -19.21 -14.19 -7.84
CA ASP A 91 -19.28 -12.83 -8.33
C ASP A 91 -18.05 -12.46 -9.18
N THR A 92 -18.22 -11.48 -10.02
CA THR A 92 -17.14 -10.95 -10.87
C THR A 92 -16.76 -9.55 -10.43
N VAL A 93 -15.46 -9.33 -10.22
CA VAL A 93 -14.88 -8.03 -9.87
C VAL A 93 -13.87 -7.64 -10.95
N GLU A 94 -13.83 -6.39 -11.31
CA GLU A 94 -12.80 -5.88 -12.20
C GLU A 94 -11.51 -5.59 -11.44
N VAL A 95 -10.43 -6.25 -11.85
CA VAL A 95 -9.14 -6.27 -11.18
C VAL A 95 -8.04 -5.78 -12.11
N MET A 96 -7.23 -4.84 -11.63
CA MET A 96 -6.02 -4.40 -12.34
C MET A 96 -4.85 -5.32 -11.98
N PRO A 97 -3.94 -5.62 -12.92
CA PRO A 97 -2.72 -6.37 -12.62
C PRO A 97 -1.95 -5.79 -11.43
N PRO A 98 -1.13 -6.62 -10.76
CA PRO A 98 -0.33 -6.20 -9.62
C PRO A 98 0.55 -5.00 -9.92
N ALA A 99 0.61 -4.09 -8.95
CA ALA A 99 1.42 -2.87 -9.00
C ALA A 99 1.92 -2.53 -7.59
N GLY A 100 2.77 -1.50 -7.50
CA GLY A 100 3.31 -1.05 -6.22
C GLY A 100 4.78 -1.43 -6.04
N ARG A 101 5.45 -0.72 -5.14
CA ARG A 101 6.90 -0.78 -4.94
C ARG A 101 7.32 -1.10 -3.51
N PHE A 102 6.36 -1.31 -2.64
CA PHE A 102 6.59 -1.84 -1.30
C PHE A 102 6.93 -3.34 -1.38
N THR A 103 8.06 -3.66 -1.98
CA THR A 103 8.43 -5.02 -2.36
C THR A 103 9.77 -5.46 -1.78
N LEU A 104 9.95 -6.77 -1.65
CA LEU A 104 11.21 -7.39 -1.31
C LEU A 104 11.48 -8.57 -2.25
N GLU A 105 12.49 -8.43 -3.10
CA GLU A 105 13.04 -9.58 -3.82
C GLU A 105 13.74 -10.53 -2.84
N PRO A 106 13.41 -11.82 -2.82
CA PRO A 106 14.02 -12.78 -1.91
C PRO A 106 15.55 -12.78 -2.02
N ARG A 107 16.20 -12.58 -0.88
CA ARG A 107 17.66 -12.56 -0.75
C ARG A 107 18.07 -12.89 0.69
N PRO A 108 19.30 -13.38 0.92
CA PRO A 108 19.83 -13.56 2.26
C PRO A 108 19.79 -12.26 3.06
N GLY A 109 19.59 -12.36 4.37
CA GLY A 109 19.64 -11.21 5.26
C GLY A 109 18.63 -11.26 6.40
N HIS A 110 18.62 -10.21 7.20
CA HIS A 110 17.71 -10.03 8.31
C HIS A 110 16.77 -8.86 8.03
N PHE A 111 15.46 -9.14 7.98
CA PHE A 111 14.44 -8.17 7.67
C PHE A 111 13.45 -8.03 8.82
N VAL A 112 12.85 -6.84 8.96
CA VAL A 112 11.90 -6.55 10.02
C VAL A 112 10.64 -5.90 9.44
N GLY A 113 9.48 -6.42 9.83
CA GLY A 113 8.19 -5.80 9.56
C GLY A 113 7.62 -5.14 10.82
N ILE A 114 7.20 -3.88 10.74
CA ILE A 114 6.42 -3.20 11.80
C ILE A 114 5.05 -2.89 11.20
N VAL A 115 4.02 -3.61 11.63
CA VAL A 115 2.70 -3.54 10.99
C VAL A 115 1.59 -3.23 11.97
N GLY A 116 0.51 -2.62 11.47
CA GLY A 116 -0.70 -2.37 12.24
C GLY A 116 -1.97 -2.76 11.49
N GLY A 117 -2.82 -3.57 12.12
CA GLY A 117 -4.10 -3.99 11.56
C GLY A 117 -3.98 -4.61 10.17
N SER A 118 -4.64 -4.02 9.16
CA SER A 118 -4.58 -4.50 7.77
C SER A 118 -3.21 -4.33 7.10
N GLY A 119 -2.28 -3.57 7.68
CA GLY A 119 -0.90 -3.46 7.19
C GLY A 119 -0.12 -4.78 7.22
N ILE A 120 -0.69 -5.83 7.80
CA ILE A 120 -0.16 -7.19 7.71
C ILE A 120 -0.18 -7.73 6.27
N THR A 121 -1.12 -7.30 5.41
CA THR A 121 -1.33 -7.95 4.10
C THR A 121 -0.10 -7.96 3.20
N PRO A 122 0.59 -6.85 2.90
CA PRO A 122 1.79 -6.91 2.05
C PRO A 122 2.96 -7.61 2.75
N VAL A 123 3.08 -7.45 4.07
CA VAL A 123 4.17 -8.05 4.82
C VAL A 123 4.01 -9.56 4.96
N LEU A 124 2.77 -10.07 5.01
CA LEU A 124 2.49 -11.52 4.97
C LEU A 124 2.97 -12.13 3.63
N SER A 125 2.69 -11.46 2.51
CA SER A 125 3.22 -11.87 1.20
C SER A 125 4.76 -11.87 1.19
N ILE A 126 5.38 -10.80 1.68
CA ILE A 126 6.84 -10.65 1.75
C ILE A 126 7.45 -11.77 2.59
N VAL A 127 7.03 -11.94 3.83
CA VAL A 127 7.65 -12.90 4.74
C VAL A 127 7.42 -14.34 4.30
N SER A 128 6.23 -14.66 3.80
CA SER A 128 5.91 -16.00 3.32
C SER A 128 6.75 -16.38 2.10
N THR A 129 6.92 -15.46 1.16
CA THR A 129 7.76 -15.66 -0.02
C THR A 129 9.24 -15.79 0.37
N LEU A 130 9.73 -14.85 1.17
CA LEU A 130 11.13 -14.81 1.60
C LEU A 130 11.55 -16.10 2.29
N LEU A 131 10.77 -16.53 3.31
CA LEU A 131 11.11 -17.73 4.08
C LEU A 131 10.96 -19.04 3.30
N ALA A 132 10.13 -19.04 2.25
CA ALA A 132 9.98 -20.20 1.36
C ALA A 132 11.10 -20.31 0.33
N GLN A 133 11.58 -19.19 -0.20
CA GLN A 133 12.54 -19.17 -1.32
C GLN A 133 13.99 -18.99 -0.88
N GLU A 134 14.23 -18.36 0.30
CA GLU A 134 15.58 -18.01 0.75
C GLU A 134 15.86 -18.63 2.13
N PRO A 135 16.64 -19.72 2.17
CA PRO A 135 16.93 -20.46 3.41
C PRO A 135 17.78 -19.68 4.41
N ASP A 136 18.60 -18.74 3.95
CA ASP A 136 19.51 -17.94 4.78
C ASP A 136 18.89 -16.62 5.25
N ALA A 137 17.62 -16.36 4.90
CA ALA A 137 16.90 -15.19 5.36
C ALA A 137 16.24 -15.41 6.73
N ARG A 138 16.18 -14.32 7.51
CA ARG A 138 15.45 -14.23 8.77
C ARG A 138 14.50 -13.05 8.72
N PHE A 139 13.37 -13.18 9.40
CA PHE A 139 12.37 -12.11 9.48
C PHE A 139 11.84 -11.95 10.91
N CYS A 140 11.79 -10.71 11.39
CA CYS A 140 11.12 -10.35 12.65
C CYS A 140 9.85 -9.55 12.32
N LEU A 141 8.70 -10.03 12.76
CA LEU A 141 7.42 -9.35 12.61
C LEU A 141 6.97 -8.76 13.95
N ILE A 142 6.96 -7.43 14.05
CA ILE A 142 6.36 -6.68 15.15
C ILE A 142 5.00 -6.20 14.68
N ARG A 143 3.93 -6.75 15.27
CA ARG A 143 2.57 -6.40 14.83
C ARG A 143 1.78 -5.74 15.96
N SER A 144 1.14 -4.63 15.63
CA SER A 144 0.31 -3.85 16.54
C SER A 144 -1.17 -3.99 16.15
N ASP A 145 -1.93 -4.70 16.99
CA ASP A 145 -3.37 -4.89 16.80
C ASP A 145 -4.15 -4.32 18.00
N ARG A 146 -5.47 -4.22 17.90
CA ARG A 146 -6.31 -3.77 19.00
C ARG A 146 -6.47 -4.88 20.03
N THR A 147 -6.90 -6.05 19.60
CA THR A 147 -7.16 -7.26 20.39
C THR A 147 -6.79 -8.48 19.55
N ALA A 148 -6.64 -9.64 20.18
CA ALA A 148 -6.43 -10.91 19.48
C ALA A 148 -7.57 -11.21 18.49
N ALA A 149 -8.84 -11.00 18.90
CA ALA A 149 -10.02 -11.22 18.06
C ALA A 149 -10.06 -10.31 16.81
N SER A 150 -9.45 -9.14 16.85
CA SER A 150 -9.37 -8.21 15.70
C SER A 150 -8.12 -8.39 14.84
N THR A 151 -7.32 -9.42 15.12
CA THR A 151 -6.04 -9.68 14.46
C THR A 151 -6.25 -10.45 13.15
N MET A 152 -6.03 -9.79 12.00
CA MET A 152 -6.16 -10.44 10.69
C MET A 152 -5.05 -11.46 10.45
N PHE A 153 -5.35 -12.58 9.79
CA PHE A 153 -4.38 -13.62 9.41
C PHE A 153 -3.61 -14.19 10.63
N LEU A 154 -4.31 -14.36 11.76
CA LEU A 154 -3.69 -14.84 13.00
C LEU A 154 -3.12 -16.24 12.81
N GLU A 155 -3.91 -17.13 12.22
CA GLU A 155 -3.54 -18.54 12.00
C GLU A 155 -2.41 -18.67 10.99
N GLU A 156 -2.47 -17.97 9.86
CA GLU A 156 -1.43 -18.02 8.83
C GLU A 156 -0.06 -17.54 9.37
N VAL A 157 -0.07 -16.51 10.23
CA VAL A 157 1.16 -16.03 10.86
C VAL A 157 1.67 -17.01 11.91
N ALA A 158 0.79 -17.66 12.66
CA ALA A 158 1.14 -18.72 13.62
C ALA A 158 1.74 -19.93 12.89
N ASP A 159 1.09 -20.41 11.83
CA ASP A 159 1.59 -21.50 10.99
C ASP A 159 2.99 -21.19 10.40
N LEU A 160 3.21 -19.95 9.99
CA LEU A 160 4.52 -19.52 9.50
C LEU A 160 5.58 -19.59 10.60
N LYS A 161 5.22 -19.20 11.83
CA LYS A 161 6.11 -19.32 13.00
C LYS A 161 6.42 -20.78 13.32
N ASP A 162 5.45 -21.66 13.24
CA ASP A 162 5.64 -23.08 13.52
C ASP A 162 6.49 -23.77 12.46
N ARG A 163 6.35 -23.39 11.19
CA ARG A 163 7.17 -23.90 10.09
C ARG A 163 8.61 -23.37 10.09
N CYS A 164 8.81 -22.13 10.57
CA CYS A 164 10.12 -21.47 10.51
C CYS A 164 10.58 -20.93 11.88
N PRO A 165 10.61 -21.75 12.96
CA PRO A 165 10.81 -21.27 14.34
C PRO A 165 12.17 -20.58 14.56
N GLN A 166 13.21 -20.94 13.80
CA GLN A 166 14.56 -20.39 13.90
C GLN A 166 14.78 -19.14 13.03
N ARG A 167 13.93 -18.94 12.04
CA ARG A 167 14.08 -17.88 11.04
C ARG A 167 12.97 -16.83 11.09
N PHE A 168 11.86 -17.10 11.79
CA PHE A 168 10.75 -16.19 11.94
C PHE A 168 10.49 -15.87 13.41
N GLN A 169 10.66 -14.61 13.78
CA GLN A 169 10.33 -14.08 15.10
C GLN A 169 9.03 -13.28 15.01
N LEU A 170 8.10 -13.55 15.92
CA LEU A 170 6.83 -12.83 16.02
C LEU A 170 6.74 -12.11 17.37
N ILE A 171 6.50 -10.81 17.32
CA ILE A 171 6.32 -9.93 18.49
C ILE A 171 4.92 -9.29 18.39
N PRO A 172 3.89 -9.88 18.99
CA PRO A 172 2.56 -9.29 19.02
C PRO A 172 2.49 -8.19 20.08
N VAL A 173 1.83 -7.08 19.75
CA VAL A 173 1.56 -5.96 20.65
C VAL A 173 0.07 -5.63 20.57
N LEU A 174 -0.67 -5.84 21.65
CA LEU A 174 -2.11 -5.57 21.72
C LEU A 174 -2.36 -4.23 22.44
N SER A 175 -3.06 -3.32 21.77
CA SER A 175 -3.25 -1.96 22.30
C SER A 175 -4.44 -1.82 23.24
N ARG A 176 -5.39 -2.76 23.24
CA ARG A 176 -6.62 -2.74 24.03
C ARG A 176 -6.84 -4.01 24.86
N GLU A 177 -5.79 -4.81 24.98
CA GLU A 177 -5.83 -6.08 25.69
C GLU A 177 -4.53 -6.24 26.47
N GLU A 178 -4.61 -6.56 27.75
CA GLU A 178 -3.44 -6.84 28.58
C GLU A 178 -2.87 -8.21 28.19
N GLN A 179 -1.60 -8.24 27.88
CA GLN A 179 -0.89 -9.49 27.59
C GLN A 179 -0.25 -10.03 28.86
N GLN A 180 -0.49 -11.30 29.14
CA GLN A 180 0.21 -12.02 30.20
C GLN A 180 1.66 -12.28 29.78
N ALA A 181 2.58 -12.38 30.74
CA ALA A 181 3.99 -12.71 30.51
C ALA A 181 4.90 -11.62 29.94
N GLY A 182 4.69 -10.34 30.29
CA GLY A 182 5.67 -9.28 30.03
C GLY A 182 5.81 -8.86 28.56
N LEU A 183 4.92 -9.34 27.68
CA LEU A 183 4.86 -8.85 26.30
C LEU A 183 4.36 -7.40 26.28
N PRO A 184 4.85 -6.58 25.37
CA PRO A 184 4.46 -5.18 25.29
C PRO A 184 2.95 -5.04 25.01
N SER A 185 2.20 -4.41 25.91
CA SER A 185 0.79 -4.03 25.73
C SER A 185 0.67 -2.51 25.53
N GLY A 186 -0.39 -2.04 24.88
CA GLY A 186 -0.63 -0.64 24.57
C GLY A 186 -0.14 -0.22 23.18
N ARG A 187 -0.35 1.08 22.82
CA ARG A 187 -0.02 1.58 21.49
C ARG A 187 1.50 1.60 21.26
N LEU A 188 1.94 1.18 20.09
CA LEU A 188 3.31 1.40 19.61
C LEU A 188 3.42 2.81 19.04
N ASP A 189 4.13 3.68 19.77
CA ASP A 189 4.52 5.01 19.34
C ASP A 189 6.04 5.08 19.13
N GLU A 190 6.54 6.26 18.75
CA GLU A 190 7.95 6.52 18.49
C GLU A 190 8.83 6.19 19.72
N ASP A 191 8.48 6.71 20.92
CA ASP A 191 9.29 6.55 22.13
C ASP A 191 9.40 5.08 22.55
N ARG A 192 8.29 4.38 22.41
CA ARG A 192 8.23 2.97 22.75
C ARG A 192 9.02 2.12 21.75
N LEU A 193 8.90 2.39 20.46
CA LEU A 193 9.68 1.71 19.42
C LEU A 193 11.18 1.99 19.59
N ARG A 194 11.55 3.23 19.90
CA ARG A 194 12.95 3.59 20.16
C ARG A 194 13.57 2.81 21.32
N SER A 195 12.78 2.47 22.34
CA SER A 195 13.22 1.67 23.48
C SER A 195 13.17 0.16 23.19
N LEU A 196 12.14 -0.29 22.46
CA LEU A 196 11.87 -1.70 22.21
C LEU A 196 12.84 -2.31 21.19
N LEU A 197 13.10 -1.61 20.09
CA LEU A 197 13.88 -2.15 18.98
C LEU A 197 15.31 -2.58 19.38
N PRO A 198 16.09 -1.78 20.11
CA PRO A 198 17.42 -2.19 20.55
C PRO A 198 17.42 -3.33 21.58
N ALA A 199 16.30 -3.51 22.32
CA ALA A 199 16.15 -4.62 23.27
C ALA A 199 15.81 -5.95 22.57
N LEU A 200 15.22 -5.89 21.36
CA LEU A 200 14.82 -7.08 20.59
C LEU A 200 15.84 -7.49 19.54
N LEU A 201 16.57 -6.54 18.99
CA LEU A 201 17.35 -6.70 17.75
C LEU A 201 18.66 -5.91 17.82
N THR A 202 19.67 -6.38 17.11
CA THR A 202 20.83 -5.57 16.73
C THR A 202 20.41 -4.73 15.51
N VAL A 203 19.96 -3.50 15.76
CA VAL A 203 19.31 -2.61 14.77
C VAL A 203 20.18 -2.41 13.52
N GLU A 204 21.48 -2.29 13.69
CA GLU A 204 22.44 -2.06 12.61
C GLU A 204 22.57 -3.27 11.66
N SER A 205 22.28 -4.48 12.16
CA SER A 205 22.36 -5.73 11.39
C SER A 205 21.11 -6.01 10.54
N VAL A 206 20.09 -5.15 10.61
CA VAL A 206 18.86 -5.30 9.81
C VAL A 206 19.06 -4.73 8.42
N ASP A 207 18.84 -5.56 7.40
CA ASP A 207 19.04 -5.22 5.99
C ASP A 207 17.87 -4.46 5.36
N GLY A 208 16.67 -4.56 5.94
CA GLY A 208 15.48 -3.84 5.48
C GLY A 208 14.35 -3.82 6.49
N TRP A 209 13.69 -2.68 6.58
CA TRP A 209 12.56 -2.40 7.47
C TRP A 209 11.31 -2.13 6.63
N PHE A 210 10.22 -2.83 6.92
CA PHE A 210 8.96 -2.75 6.18
C PHE A 210 7.86 -2.24 7.12
N LEU A 211 7.45 -0.99 6.93
CA LEU A 211 6.48 -0.30 7.78
C LEU A 211 5.14 -0.22 7.06
N CYS A 212 4.08 -0.84 7.62
CA CYS A 212 2.77 -0.78 6.99
C CYS A 212 1.61 -0.70 7.99
N GLY A 213 0.63 0.15 7.72
CA GLY A 213 -0.56 0.30 8.54
C GLY A 213 -1.07 1.73 8.70
N PRO A 214 -1.65 2.07 9.87
CA PRO A 214 -2.14 3.41 10.15
C PRO A 214 -1.01 4.44 10.15
N PHE A 215 -1.31 5.63 9.62
CA PHE A 215 -0.35 6.74 9.48
C PHE A 215 0.49 7.00 10.73
N GLY A 216 -0.15 7.10 11.90
CA GLY A 216 0.56 7.39 13.16
C GLY A 216 1.56 6.29 13.56
N LEU A 217 1.31 5.02 13.24
CA LEU A 217 2.25 3.93 13.48
C LEU A 217 3.45 4.01 12.54
N VAL A 218 3.19 4.15 11.24
CA VAL A 218 4.24 4.21 10.21
C VAL A 218 5.16 5.39 10.45
N GLN A 219 4.61 6.59 10.67
CA GLN A 219 5.39 7.80 10.97
C GLN A 219 6.17 7.71 12.29
N GLY A 220 5.57 7.12 13.33
CA GLY A 220 6.27 6.89 14.61
C GLY A 220 7.41 5.90 14.45
N ALA A 221 7.21 4.83 13.70
CA ALA A 221 8.25 3.84 13.41
C ALA A 221 9.39 4.43 12.57
N GLU A 222 9.08 5.19 11.54
CA GLU A 222 10.08 5.88 10.71
C GLU A 222 10.94 6.81 11.55
N ARG A 223 10.33 7.67 12.39
CA ARG A 223 11.08 8.57 13.26
C ARG A 223 11.94 7.82 14.30
N ALA A 224 11.42 6.73 14.89
CA ALA A 224 12.18 5.89 15.80
C ALA A 224 13.41 5.29 15.12
N LEU A 225 13.25 4.71 13.93
CA LEU A 225 14.35 4.14 13.15
C LEU A 225 15.40 5.19 12.77
N ARG A 226 14.95 6.38 12.34
CA ARG A 226 15.85 7.51 12.04
C ARG A 226 16.62 7.96 13.26
N SER A 227 16.00 8.03 14.43
CA SER A 227 16.67 8.36 15.69
C SER A 227 17.71 7.32 16.09
N LEU A 228 17.48 6.04 15.72
CA LEU A 228 18.42 4.93 15.86
C LEU A 228 19.45 4.87 14.72
N LYS A 229 19.50 5.91 13.85
CA LYS A 229 20.45 6.06 12.74
C LYS A 229 20.33 5.01 11.64
N VAL A 230 19.15 4.42 11.48
CA VAL A 230 18.88 3.55 10.33
C VAL A 230 18.87 4.39 9.05
N PRO A 231 19.64 4.01 8.01
CA PRO A 231 19.65 4.71 6.72
C PRO A 231 18.25 4.69 6.08
N ARG A 232 17.83 5.82 5.47
CA ARG A 232 16.52 5.92 4.80
C ARG A 232 16.34 4.84 3.72
N SER A 233 17.39 4.50 3.00
CA SER A 233 17.39 3.46 1.97
C SER A 233 17.05 2.04 2.46
N ARG A 234 17.07 1.82 3.78
CA ARG A 234 16.65 0.54 4.38
C ARG A 234 15.22 0.59 4.93
N ILE A 235 14.54 1.73 4.86
CA ILE A 235 13.18 1.92 5.41
C ILE A 235 12.20 2.00 4.24
N HIS A 236 11.29 1.03 4.15
CA HIS A 236 10.22 0.96 3.17
C HIS A 236 8.89 1.19 3.87
N GLU A 237 8.04 2.03 3.31
CA GLU A 237 6.80 2.46 3.94
C GLU A 237 5.61 2.30 2.99
N GLU A 238 4.49 1.81 3.52
CA GLU A 238 3.20 1.83 2.83
C GLU A 238 2.09 2.27 3.80
N ILE A 239 1.42 3.38 3.48
CA ILE A 239 0.37 3.96 4.33
C ILE A 239 -0.98 3.61 3.72
N PHE A 240 -1.87 2.97 4.50
CA PHE A 240 -3.19 2.56 4.02
C PHE A 240 -4.27 3.60 4.27
N HIS A 241 -4.16 4.34 5.35
CA HIS A 241 -5.16 5.32 5.75
C HIS A 241 -4.49 6.52 6.41
N VAL A 242 -4.89 7.68 5.96
CA VAL A 242 -4.51 8.96 6.58
C VAL A 242 -5.79 9.50 7.21
N ASP A 243 -5.83 9.55 8.54
CA ASP A 243 -6.95 10.18 9.25
C ASP A 243 -7.11 11.62 8.76
N ASN A 244 -8.35 12.06 8.52
CA ASN A 244 -8.65 13.41 8.03
C ASN A 244 -8.14 14.55 8.95
N GLY A 245 -7.60 14.21 10.11
CA GLY A 245 -6.93 15.12 11.05
C GLY A 245 -5.41 15.09 11.00
N ALA A 246 -4.79 14.17 10.25
CA ALA A 246 -3.34 14.19 10.05
C ALA A 246 -3.01 15.40 9.17
N ALA A 247 -2.31 16.37 9.74
CA ALA A 247 -1.97 17.61 9.08
C ALA A 247 -1.36 17.32 7.70
N ALA A 248 -2.12 17.68 6.66
CA ALA A 248 -1.50 18.01 5.39
C ALA A 248 -0.34 18.95 5.69
N ALA A 249 0.82 18.76 5.07
CA ALA A 249 1.83 19.79 5.07
C ALA A 249 1.12 21.14 4.84
N PRO A 250 1.46 22.20 5.60
CA PRO A 250 0.74 23.45 5.49
C PRO A 250 0.64 23.79 4.00
N PRO A 251 -0.56 24.18 3.51
CA PRO A 251 -0.72 24.51 2.11
C PRO A 251 0.33 25.58 1.79
N VAL A 252 1.27 25.22 0.92
CA VAL A 252 2.16 26.23 0.35
C VAL A 252 1.23 27.29 -0.24
N PRO A 253 1.41 28.59 0.05
CA PRO A 253 0.50 29.64 -0.39
C PRO A 253 0.19 29.41 -1.86
N ALA A 254 -1.09 29.35 -2.19
CA ALA A 254 -1.56 29.09 -3.53
C ALA A 254 -0.95 30.15 -4.47
N ALA A 255 0.11 29.78 -5.19
CA ALA A 255 0.38 30.44 -6.45
C ALA A 255 -0.87 30.14 -7.27
N SER A 256 -1.67 31.17 -7.56
CA SER A 256 -2.89 31.06 -8.35
C SER A 256 -2.57 30.30 -9.62
N ALA A 257 -3.25 29.18 -9.86
CA ALA A 257 -3.15 28.48 -11.12
C ALA A 257 -3.42 29.49 -12.25
N PRO A 258 -2.66 29.47 -13.34
CA PRO A 258 -2.97 30.34 -14.48
C PRO A 258 -4.40 30.10 -14.93
N ALA A 259 -5.13 31.14 -15.30
CA ALA A 259 -6.56 31.07 -15.67
C ALA A 259 -6.85 30.08 -16.83
N HIS A 260 -5.81 29.63 -17.56
CA HIS A 260 -5.89 28.69 -18.68
C HIS A 260 -4.68 27.75 -18.67
N SER A 261 -4.75 26.70 -17.86
CA SER A 261 -3.70 25.64 -17.91
C SER A 261 -4.15 24.48 -18.78
N THR A 262 -3.18 23.83 -19.42
CA THR A 262 -3.37 22.61 -20.19
C THR A 262 -2.43 21.50 -19.73
N VAL A 263 -2.91 20.27 -19.72
CA VAL A 263 -2.09 19.07 -19.49
C VAL A 263 -1.97 18.27 -20.78
N THR A 264 -0.75 18.00 -21.19
CA THR A 264 -0.44 16.96 -22.17
C THR A 264 -0.07 15.69 -21.41
N ALA A 265 -0.74 14.58 -21.68
CA ALA A 265 -0.41 13.32 -21.05
C ALA A 265 -0.17 12.22 -22.09
N THR A 266 0.91 11.45 -21.88
CA THR A 266 1.25 10.25 -22.65
C THR A 266 0.89 9.03 -21.84
N LEU A 267 0.13 8.10 -22.46
CA LEU A 267 -0.30 6.84 -21.88
C LEU A 267 -0.44 5.79 -23.00
N ASP A 268 0.19 4.62 -22.81
CA ASP A 268 0.28 3.53 -23.82
C ASP A 268 0.81 4.06 -25.18
N GLY A 269 1.84 4.90 -25.14
CA GLY A 269 2.47 5.50 -26.31
C GLY A 269 1.61 6.53 -27.06
N ARG A 270 0.46 6.93 -26.51
CA ARG A 270 -0.46 7.91 -27.12
C ARG A 270 -0.54 9.16 -26.26
N SER A 271 -0.31 10.31 -26.88
CA SER A 271 -0.38 11.61 -26.21
C SER A 271 -1.68 12.34 -26.55
N GLY A 272 -2.22 13.06 -25.57
CA GLY A 272 -3.34 13.97 -25.74
C GLY A 272 -3.14 15.25 -24.94
N ASN A 273 -3.82 16.32 -25.32
CA ASN A 273 -3.74 17.63 -24.65
C ASN A 273 -5.15 18.09 -24.26
N TRP A 274 -5.32 18.46 -22.98
CA TRP A 274 -6.62 18.83 -22.44
C TRP A 274 -6.53 20.03 -21.49
N PRO A 275 -7.57 20.87 -21.42
CA PRO A 275 -7.62 21.97 -20.46
C PRO A 275 -7.78 21.41 -19.03
N VAL A 276 -7.12 22.06 -18.09
CA VAL A 276 -7.27 21.83 -16.65
C VAL A 276 -8.17 22.92 -16.09
N HIS A 277 -9.27 22.54 -15.44
CA HIS A 277 -10.20 23.48 -14.82
C HIS A 277 -9.68 23.96 -13.46
N ASP A 278 -10.21 25.09 -13.00
CA ASP A 278 -9.82 25.65 -11.70
C ASP A 278 -10.09 24.65 -10.55
N GLY A 279 -9.07 24.44 -9.70
CA GLY A 279 -9.11 23.48 -8.60
C GLY A 279 -9.02 22.00 -9.00
N GLU A 280 -9.00 21.68 -10.28
CA GLU A 280 -8.92 20.29 -10.80
C GLU A 280 -7.49 19.74 -10.69
N SER A 281 -7.36 18.46 -10.32
CA SER A 281 -6.07 17.76 -10.41
C SER A 281 -5.70 17.45 -11.86
N LEU A 282 -4.40 17.28 -12.13
CA LEU A 282 -3.95 16.85 -13.46
C LEU A 282 -4.53 15.49 -13.85
N LEU A 283 -4.69 14.57 -12.89
CA LEU A 283 -5.34 13.28 -13.12
C LEU A 283 -6.80 13.44 -13.55
N ASP A 284 -7.58 14.30 -12.88
CA ASP A 284 -9.00 14.47 -13.20
C ASP A 284 -9.18 15.08 -14.59
N ALA A 285 -8.32 16.02 -14.99
CA ALA A 285 -8.30 16.57 -16.34
C ALA A 285 -8.00 15.49 -17.41
N VAL A 286 -7.06 14.59 -17.14
CA VAL A 286 -6.76 13.44 -18.01
C VAL A 286 -7.94 12.47 -18.07
N LEU A 287 -8.54 12.12 -16.93
CA LEU A 287 -9.63 11.14 -16.84
C LEU A 287 -10.89 11.54 -17.59
N ARG A 288 -11.16 12.83 -17.77
CA ARG A 288 -12.28 13.30 -18.59
C ARG A 288 -12.21 12.84 -20.04
N ASN A 289 -11.02 12.50 -20.52
CA ASN A 289 -10.77 12.13 -21.91
C ASN A 289 -10.11 10.76 -22.08
N ARG A 290 -9.41 10.30 -21.04
CA ARG A 290 -8.70 9.01 -20.97
C ARG A 290 -9.13 8.28 -19.70
N ALA A 291 -10.29 7.64 -19.73
CA ALA A 291 -10.85 6.88 -18.60
C ALA A 291 -9.96 5.70 -18.16
N ASP A 292 -9.03 5.30 -19.02
CA ASP A 292 -8.03 4.26 -18.79
C ASP A 292 -6.78 4.74 -18.02
N ALA A 293 -6.63 6.04 -17.78
CA ALA A 293 -5.51 6.55 -16.98
C ALA A 293 -5.40 5.84 -15.62
N PRO A 294 -4.18 5.46 -15.20
CA PRO A 294 -4.01 4.66 -13.99
C PRO A 294 -4.29 5.47 -12.73
N TYR A 295 -5.23 5.03 -11.91
CA TYR A 295 -5.47 5.56 -10.57
C TYR A 295 -6.23 4.57 -9.70
N ALA A 296 -6.20 4.79 -8.38
CA ALA A 296 -7.02 4.03 -7.45
C ALA A 296 -7.50 4.87 -6.25
N CYS A 297 -6.61 5.34 -5.38
CA CYS A 297 -6.98 5.97 -4.10
C CYS A 297 -7.38 7.45 -4.23
N LYS A 298 -6.85 8.18 -5.20
CA LYS A 298 -6.94 9.66 -5.35
C LYS A 298 -6.49 10.45 -4.11
N GLY A 299 -5.83 9.81 -3.12
CA GLY A 299 -5.41 10.40 -1.85
C GLY A 299 -3.90 10.53 -1.65
N GLY A 300 -3.10 10.21 -2.68
CA GLY A 300 -1.64 10.34 -2.62
C GLY A 300 -0.91 9.19 -1.90
N VAL A 301 -1.60 8.06 -1.62
CA VAL A 301 -1.03 6.96 -0.81
C VAL A 301 -0.66 5.70 -1.59
N CYS A 302 -1.28 5.43 -2.77
CA CYS A 302 -1.09 4.15 -3.45
C CYS A 302 -0.08 4.17 -4.61
N GLY A 303 0.36 5.34 -5.05
CA GLY A 303 1.29 5.47 -6.16
C GLY A 303 0.76 5.08 -7.55
N THR A 304 -0.48 4.58 -7.68
CA THR A 304 -1.02 4.08 -8.96
C THR A 304 -1.08 5.17 -10.05
N CYS A 305 -1.26 6.43 -9.67
CA CYS A 305 -1.28 7.58 -10.60
C CYS A 305 0.09 8.25 -10.76
N ARG A 306 1.18 7.53 -10.49
CA ARG A 306 2.54 8.02 -10.69
C ARG A 306 2.75 8.32 -12.16
N ALA A 307 3.31 9.49 -12.45
CA ALA A 307 3.69 9.92 -13.78
C ALA A 307 5.01 10.70 -13.72
N PHE A 308 5.74 10.72 -14.81
CA PHE A 308 6.94 11.54 -14.94
C PHE A 308 6.56 12.93 -15.46
N LEU A 309 7.04 13.98 -14.78
CA LEU A 309 6.86 15.37 -15.21
C LEU A 309 7.91 15.70 -16.28
N VAL A 310 7.48 15.66 -17.55
CA VAL A 310 8.36 15.94 -18.71
C VAL A 310 8.65 17.44 -18.82
N SER A 311 7.63 18.28 -18.63
CA SER A 311 7.77 19.73 -18.71
C SER A 311 6.71 20.46 -17.89
N GLY A 312 6.99 21.72 -17.57
CA GLY A 312 6.12 22.57 -16.74
C GLY A 312 6.49 22.53 -15.25
N LYS A 313 5.67 23.20 -14.45
CA LYS A 313 5.77 23.18 -12.98
C LYS A 313 4.43 22.85 -12.38
N ILE A 314 4.46 22.02 -11.33
CA ILE A 314 3.27 21.62 -10.59
C ILE A 314 3.42 21.91 -9.09
N ARG A 315 2.30 21.95 -8.40
CA ARG A 315 2.23 21.84 -6.95
C ARG A 315 1.57 20.52 -6.62
N MET A 316 2.21 19.73 -5.78
CA MET A 316 1.66 18.46 -5.29
C MET A 316 1.15 18.68 -3.85
N ASP A 317 -0.14 18.47 -3.61
CA ASP A 317 -0.78 18.75 -2.32
C ASP A 317 -0.37 17.75 -1.24
N ARG A 318 -0.26 16.47 -1.62
CA ARG A 318 0.12 15.37 -0.71
C ARG A 318 0.99 14.35 -1.44
N ASN A 319 1.98 13.85 -0.74
CA ASN A 319 2.79 12.72 -1.21
C ASN A 319 3.10 11.78 -0.05
N PHE A 320 2.53 10.59 -0.09
CA PHE A 320 2.80 9.49 0.85
C PHE A 320 3.31 8.23 0.13
N ALA A 321 3.41 8.27 -1.20
CA ALA A 321 3.73 7.10 -2.01
C ALA A 321 5.06 7.22 -2.76
N LEU A 322 5.52 8.42 -3.09
CA LEU A 322 6.79 8.63 -3.77
C LEU A 322 7.90 8.90 -2.76
N GLU A 323 9.03 8.23 -2.96
CA GLU A 323 10.26 8.51 -2.24
C GLU A 323 10.88 9.85 -2.69
N ALA A 324 11.76 10.43 -1.85
CA ALA A 324 12.36 11.72 -2.14
C ALA A 324 13.20 11.72 -3.44
N ASP A 325 13.94 10.65 -3.68
CA ASP A 325 14.73 10.45 -4.89
C ASP A 325 13.88 10.36 -6.17
N GLU A 326 12.64 9.88 -6.08
CA GLU A 326 11.71 9.89 -7.21
C GLU A 326 11.15 11.27 -7.49
N VAL A 327 10.79 12.00 -6.43
CA VAL A 327 10.36 13.40 -6.58
C VAL A 327 11.50 14.24 -7.17
N ASP A 328 12.73 14.03 -6.71
CA ASP A 328 13.93 14.68 -7.24
C ASP A 328 14.22 14.26 -8.68
N ALA A 329 13.91 13.03 -9.06
CA ALA A 329 14.00 12.54 -10.44
C ALA A 329 12.89 13.08 -11.34
N GLY A 330 11.85 13.73 -10.80
CA GLY A 330 10.77 14.33 -11.55
C GLY A 330 9.46 13.53 -11.58
N TYR A 331 9.30 12.50 -10.73
CA TYR A 331 8.04 11.80 -10.62
C TYR A 331 7.04 12.54 -9.74
N VAL A 332 5.77 12.47 -10.11
CA VAL A 332 4.66 13.13 -9.44
C VAL A 332 3.47 12.18 -9.27
N LEU A 333 2.61 12.47 -8.30
CA LEU A 333 1.30 11.83 -8.17
C LEU A 333 0.26 12.69 -8.88
N ALA A 334 -0.17 12.30 -10.07
CA ALA A 334 -1.09 13.09 -10.89
C ALA A 334 -2.39 13.46 -10.18
N CYS A 335 -2.90 12.60 -9.26
CA CYS A 335 -4.10 12.87 -8.47
C CYS A 335 -3.95 13.96 -7.40
N GLN A 336 -2.72 14.33 -7.07
CA GLN A 336 -2.40 15.35 -6.06
C GLN A 336 -1.71 16.56 -6.68
N SER A 337 -1.49 16.54 -8.01
CA SER A 337 -0.76 17.55 -8.73
C SER A 337 -1.67 18.56 -9.40
N HIS A 338 -1.36 19.84 -9.20
CA HIS A 338 -2.05 20.98 -9.80
C HIS A 338 -1.07 21.82 -10.59
N PRO A 339 -1.45 22.37 -11.77
CA PRO A 339 -0.52 23.14 -12.61
C PRO A 339 -0.16 24.47 -11.95
N VAL A 340 1.11 24.85 -12.05
CA VAL A 340 1.63 26.18 -11.70
C VAL A 340 1.98 26.98 -12.96
N THR A 341 2.25 26.29 -14.06
CA THR A 341 2.51 26.88 -15.39
C THR A 341 1.32 26.64 -16.32
N GLU A 342 1.20 27.45 -17.39
CA GLU A 342 0.14 27.31 -18.40
C GLU A 342 0.15 25.95 -19.12
N LYS A 343 1.30 25.32 -19.22
CA LYS A 343 1.46 24.01 -19.86
C LYS A 343 2.21 23.07 -18.94
N VAL A 344 1.67 21.87 -18.81
CA VAL A 344 2.27 20.76 -18.06
C VAL A 344 2.24 19.53 -18.94
N GLU A 345 3.33 18.77 -18.96
CA GLU A 345 3.42 17.51 -19.70
C GLU A 345 3.76 16.36 -18.74
N LEU A 346 2.95 15.32 -18.79
CA LEU A 346 3.09 14.10 -17.99
C LEU A 346 3.29 12.88 -18.89
N ASP A 347 4.12 11.96 -18.44
CA ASP A 347 4.34 10.65 -19.06
C ASP A 347 4.03 9.54 -18.04
N PHE A 348 2.97 8.76 -18.28
CA PHE A 348 2.57 7.64 -17.44
C PHE A 348 3.27 6.32 -17.81
N ASP A 349 4.00 6.29 -18.90
CA ASP A 349 4.64 5.08 -19.42
C ASP A 349 6.08 4.90 -18.87
N ARG A 350 6.58 5.89 -18.12
CA ARG A 350 7.91 5.89 -17.49
C ARG A 350 7.89 5.36 -16.07
#